data_4eacc37c85e911fd3d643783e389a773
#
_entry.id   4eacc37c85e911fd3d643783e389a773
#
_cell.length_a   1.000
_cell.length_b   1.000
_cell.length_c   1.000
_cell.angle_alpha   90.00
_cell.angle_beta   90.00
_cell.angle_gamma   90.00
#
_symmetry.space_group_name_H-M   'P 1'
#
loop_
_entity.id
_entity.type
_entity.pdbx_description
1 polymer ?
#
loop_
_entity_poly.entity_id
_entity_poly.type
_entity_poly.pdbx_seq_one_letter_code
_entity_poly.pdbx_strand_id
1 'polypeptide(L)'
;MDTPPSLLSAGLAILSALLYLIAVWRQALSLGAGEEGQRQHIALVGAAALVAHALAAYLPAQAGESSLGFYRVASLMFLSMGVISLVALLIRPLHTLLIVLFPLAALSILVATFAPDTSRPMSDLPAGILSHVSASIISFAVLALAVLQGLLVTLQSQRLRQH
;
A
#
# COMPACT_ATOMS: atom_id res chain seq x y z
N MET A 1 6.34 2.23 27.58
CA MET A 1 6.47 3.66 27.17
C MET A 1 6.60 3.63 25.66
N ASP A 2 5.59 4.12 24.95
CA ASP A 2 5.61 4.15 23.49
C ASP A 2 6.62 5.22 23.06
N THR A 3 7.73 4.78 22.48
CA THR A 3 8.69 5.73 21.89
C THR A 3 8.01 6.39 20.68
N PRO A 4 7.99 7.73 20.59
CA PRO A 4 7.43 8.40 19.43
C PRO A 4 8.20 7.96 18.17
N PRO A 5 7.53 7.90 17.01
CA PRO A 5 8.21 7.53 15.76
C PRO A 5 9.38 8.50 15.50
N SER A 6 10.47 8.00 14.96
CA SER A 6 11.59 8.88 14.58
C SER A 6 11.10 9.92 13.56
N LEU A 7 11.66 11.13 13.60
CA LEU A 7 11.29 12.20 12.67
C LEU A 7 11.42 11.76 11.21
N LEU A 8 12.39 10.90 10.93
CA LEU A 8 12.62 10.37 9.58
C LEU A 8 11.51 9.41 9.16
N SER A 9 11.11 8.46 10.02
CA SER A 9 10.03 7.51 9.70
C SER A 9 8.68 8.21 9.59
N ALA A 10 8.39 9.16 10.47
CA ALA A 10 7.19 9.99 10.41
C ALA A 10 7.16 10.83 9.12
N GLY A 11 8.27 11.48 8.76
CA GLY A 11 8.39 12.25 7.52
C GLY A 11 8.18 11.40 6.27
N LEU A 12 8.78 10.21 6.22
CA LEU A 12 8.59 9.28 5.09
C LEU A 12 7.17 8.75 5.00
N ALA A 13 6.50 8.47 6.12
CA ALA A 13 5.11 8.03 6.14
C ALA A 13 4.18 9.13 5.60
N ILE A 14 4.36 10.38 6.04
CA ILE A 14 3.60 11.52 5.53
C ILE A 14 3.87 11.74 4.04
N LEU A 15 5.15 11.71 3.62
CA LEU A 15 5.52 11.84 2.21
C LEU A 15 4.87 10.76 1.36
N SER A 16 4.92 9.50 1.80
CA SER A 16 4.27 8.38 1.12
C SER A 16 2.77 8.60 0.97
N ALA A 17 2.10 9.00 2.06
CA ALA A 17 0.66 9.26 2.05
C ALA A 17 0.29 10.39 1.07
N LEU A 18 1.05 11.48 1.05
CA LEU A 18 0.84 12.58 0.11
C LEU A 18 1.05 12.13 -1.35
N LEU A 19 2.08 11.35 -1.63
CA LEU A 19 2.35 10.82 -2.97
C LEU A 19 1.22 9.88 -3.43
N TYR A 20 0.70 9.02 -2.56
CA TYR A 20 -0.47 8.20 -2.88
C TYR A 20 -1.68 9.05 -3.24
N LEU A 21 -1.98 10.08 -2.45
CA LEU A 21 -3.12 10.97 -2.71
C LEU A 21 -2.94 11.77 -4.01
N ILE A 22 -1.71 12.22 -4.30
CA ILE A 22 -1.39 12.90 -5.58
C ILE A 22 -1.59 11.92 -6.75
N ALA A 23 -1.15 10.68 -6.63
CA ALA A 23 -1.35 9.67 -7.66
C ALA A 23 -2.84 9.42 -7.93
N VAL A 24 -3.66 9.29 -6.87
CA VAL A 24 -5.11 9.13 -6.97
C VAL A 24 -5.76 10.36 -7.60
N TRP A 25 -5.40 11.55 -7.16
CA TRP A 25 -5.93 12.80 -7.71
C TRP A 25 -5.68 12.91 -9.22
N ARG A 26 -4.42 12.68 -9.64
CA ARG A 26 -4.05 12.66 -11.06
C ARG A 26 -4.79 11.57 -11.83
N GLN A 27 -4.93 10.39 -11.25
CA GLN A 27 -5.68 9.28 -11.83
C GLN A 27 -7.16 9.65 -12.03
N ALA A 28 -7.79 10.27 -11.04
CA ALA A 28 -9.19 10.67 -11.12
C ALA A 28 -9.43 11.72 -12.22
N LEU A 29 -8.50 12.66 -12.39
CA LEU A 29 -8.55 13.66 -13.46
C LEU A 29 -8.37 13.05 -14.85
N SER A 30 -7.60 11.95 -14.98
CA SER A 30 -7.31 11.30 -16.25
C SER A 30 -8.41 10.37 -16.76
N LEU A 31 -9.39 10.04 -15.96
CA LEU A 31 -10.50 9.15 -16.36
C LEU A 31 -11.31 9.68 -17.57
N GLY A 32 -11.14 10.95 -17.94
CA GLY A 32 -11.77 11.59 -19.11
C GLY A 32 -10.83 11.87 -20.29
N ALA A 33 -9.52 11.76 -20.14
CA ALA A 33 -8.57 12.37 -21.09
C ALA A 33 -7.79 11.37 -22.00
N GLY A 34 -7.84 10.06 -21.75
CA GLY A 34 -7.30 9.03 -22.67
C GLY A 34 -5.79 9.11 -23.01
N GLU A 35 -4.97 9.84 -22.25
CA GLU A 35 -3.58 10.12 -22.60
C GLU A 35 -2.60 9.08 -22.04
N GLU A 36 -1.89 8.41 -22.95
CA GLU A 36 -0.88 7.38 -22.63
C GLU A 36 0.31 7.94 -21.82
N GLY A 37 0.67 9.20 -22.02
CA GLY A 37 1.71 9.90 -21.24
C GLY A 37 1.35 10.05 -19.76
N GLN A 38 0.09 10.18 -19.42
CA GLN A 38 -0.38 10.32 -18.05
C GLN A 38 -0.25 9.01 -17.25
N ARG A 39 -0.33 7.85 -17.93
CA ARG A 39 -0.12 6.53 -17.31
C ARG A 39 1.28 6.39 -16.72
N GLN A 40 2.31 6.84 -17.44
CA GLN A 40 3.70 6.78 -16.96
C GLN A 40 3.90 7.69 -15.75
N HIS A 41 3.36 8.89 -15.74
CA HIS A 41 3.45 9.78 -14.59
C HIS A 41 2.76 9.22 -13.34
N ILE A 42 1.58 8.60 -13.48
CA ILE A 42 0.88 7.96 -12.37
C ILE A 42 1.69 6.77 -11.84
N ALA A 43 2.27 5.96 -12.73
CA ALA A 43 3.12 4.85 -12.34
C ALA A 43 4.37 5.31 -11.59
N LEU A 44 5.02 6.39 -12.04
CA LEU A 44 6.20 6.95 -11.38
C LEU A 44 5.88 7.53 -10.00
N VAL A 45 4.80 8.30 -9.87
CA VAL A 45 4.37 8.86 -8.57
C VAL A 45 3.96 7.72 -7.62
N GLY A 46 3.23 6.72 -8.13
CA GLY A 46 2.87 5.52 -7.36
C GLY A 46 4.09 4.72 -6.91
N ALA A 47 5.09 4.55 -7.78
CA ALA A 47 6.34 3.90 -7.43
C ALA A 47 7.11 4.67 -6.34
N ALA A 48 7.19 6.00 -6.46
CA ALA A 48 7.81 6.84 -5.43
C ALA A 48 7.07 6.73 -4.09
N ALA A 49 5.73 6.68 -4.12
CA ALA A 49 4.93 6.47 -2.91
C ALA A 49 5.22 5.12 -2.26
N LEU A 50 5.30 4.03 -3.05
CA LEU A 50 5.62 2.69 -2.56
C LEU A 50 7.04 2.60 -1.99
N VAL A 51 8.02 3.26 -2.61
CA VAL A 51 9.40 3.32 -2.09
C VAL A 51 9.43 4.06 -0.76
N ALA A 52 8.78 5.22 -0.65
CA ALA A 52 8.70 5.96 0.60
C ALA A 52 7.98 5.14 1.69
N HIS A 53 6.91 4.41 1.35
CA HIS A 53 6.20 3.50 2.25
C HIS A 53 7.13 2.37 2.74
N ALA A 54 7.83 1.72 1.82
CA ALA A 54 8.76 0.64 2.16
C ALA A 54 9.89 1.14 3.08
N LEU A 55 10.44 2.31 2.82
CA LEU A 55 11.46 2.93 3.68
C LEU A 55 10.91 3.28 5.06
N ALA A 56 9.70 3.84 5.13
CA ALA A 56 9.06 4.14 6.41
C ALA A 56 8.80 2.89 7.27
N ALA A 57 8.52 1.74 6.63
CA ALA A 57 8.36 0.46 7.32
C ALA A 57 9.72 -0.19 7.68
N TYR A 58 10.73 -0.04 6.81
CA TYR A 58 12.03 -0.71 6.93
C TYR A 58 12.94 -0.06 7.98
N LEU A 59 13.02 1.28 8.03
CA LEU A 59 13.95 1.97 8.91
C LEU A 59 13.75 1.65 10.40
N PRO A 60 12.51 1.64 10.94
CA PRO A 60 12.28 1.20 12.32
C PRO A 60 12.66 -0.27 12.55
N ALA A 61 12.53 -1.13 11.52
CA ALA A 61 12.92 -2.53 11.61
C ALA A 61 14.45 -2.69 11.80
N GLN A 62 15.25 -1.88 11.11
CA GLN A 62 16.69 -1.89 11.26
C GLN A 62 17.14 -1.35 12.62
N ALA A 63 16.41 -0.43 13.21
CA ALA A 63 16.67 0.09 14.55
C ALA A 63 16.24 -0.86 15.69
N GLY A 64 15.66 -2.03 15.36
CA GLY A 64 15.12 -2.96 16.37
C GLY A 64 13.80 -2.48 17.01
N GLU A 65 13.22 -1.38 16.50
CA GLU A 65 12.01 -0.76 17.03
C GLU A 65 10.72 -1.32 16.39
N SER A 66 10.86 -2.28 15.47
CA SER A 66 9.71 -2.86 14.77
C SER A 66 9.07 -4.00 15.55
N SER A 67 7.75 -3.99 15.54
CA SER A 67 6.90 -5.08 16.00
C SER A 67 6.05 -5.63 14.86
N LEU A 68 5.45 -6.79 15.02
CA LEU A 68 4.45 -7.35 14.12
C LEU A 68 3.03 -7.09 14.64
N GLY A 69 2.77 -5.88 15.10
CA GLY A 69 1.44 -5.44 15.49
C GLY A 69 0.47 -5.38 14.32
N PHE A 70 -0.82 -5.40 14.64
CA PHE A 70 -1.90 -5.43 13.65
C PHE A 70 -1.76 -4.32 12.59
N TYR A 71 -1.50 -3.09 13.01
CA TYR A 71 -1.39 -1.95 12.09
C TYR A 71 -0.21 -2.05 11.14
N ARG A 72 0.94 -2.57 11.63
CA ARG A 72 2.13 -2.78 10.79
C ARG A 72 1.92 -3.91 9.79
N VAL A 73 1.33 -5.02 10.21
CA VAL A 73 0.99 -6.14 9.32
C VAL A 73 0.00 -5.68 8.24
N ALA A 74 -1.03 -4.93 8.62
CA ALA A 74 -1.98 -4.34 7.68
C ALA A 74 -1.28 -3.40 6.67
N SER A 75 -0.36 -2.54 7.15
CA SER A 75 0.42 -1.64 6.30
C SER A 75 1.30 -2.39 5.31
N LEU A 76 2.01 -3.45 5.76
CA LEU A 76 2.80 -4.32 4.88
C LEU A 76 1.93 -5.06 3.84
N MET A 77 0.71 -5.42 4.21
CA MET A 77 -0.25 -6.02 3.28
C MET A 77 -0.65 -5.01 2.20
N PHE A 78 -1.00 -3.76 2.56
CA PHE A 78 -1.31 -2.72 1.58
C PHE A 78 -0.10 -2.34 0.72
N LEU A 79 1.12 -2.32 1.28
CA LEU A 79 2.35 -2.16 0.52
C LEU A 79 2.50 -3.26 -0.54
N SER A 80 2.32 -4.53 -0.14
CA SER A 80 2.39 -5.69 -1.05
C SER A 80 1.33 -5.60 -2.15
N MET A 81 0.09 -5.26 -1.79
CA MET A 81 -0.99 -5.03 -2.76
C MET A 81 -0.65 -3.91 -3.73
N GLY A 82 -0.06 -2.82 -3.24
CA GLY A 82 0.38 -1.68 -4.06
C GLY A 82 1.46 -2.07 -5.06
N VAL A 83 2.48 -2.82 -4.63
CA VAL A 83 3.55 -3.33 -5.50
C VAL A 83 2.99 -4.24 -6.58
N ILE A 84 2.18 -5.23 -6.21
CA ILE A 84 1.56 -6.17 -7.17
C ILE A 84 0.68 -5.41 -8.17
N SER A 85 -0.12 -4.45 -7.71
CA SER A 85 -0.99 -3.66 -8.57
C SER A 85 -0.21 -2.76 -9.52
N LEU A 86 0.92 -2.17 -9.06
CA LEU A 86 1.77 -1.34 -9.91
C LEU A 86 2.45 -2.19 -11.00
N VAL A 87 2.94 -3.38 -10.66
CA VAL A 87 3.49 -4.34 -11.64
C VAL A 87 2.41 -4.77 -12.62
N ALA A 88 1.22 -5.10 -12.14
CA ALA A 88 0.09 -5.48 -12.97
C ALA A 88 -0.34 -4.35 -13.93
N LEU A 89 -0.20 -3.08 -13.52
CA LEU A 89 -0.48 -1.90 -14.37
C LEU A 89 0.43 -1.84 -15.61
N LEU A 90 1.65 -2.36 -15.53
CA LEU A 90 2.57 -2.43 -16.68
C LEU A 90 2.05 -3.39 -17.77
N ILE A 91 1.27 -4.40 -17.36
CA ILE A 91 0.77 -5.46 -18.25
C ILE A 91 -0.68 -5.20 -18.68
N ARG A 92 -1.50 -4.68 -17.76
CA ARG A 92 -2.94 -4.45 -17.98
C ARG A 92 -3.39 -3.09 -17.43
N PRO A 93 -4.35 -2.41 -18.06
CA PRO A 93 -4.85 -1.10 -17.62
C PRO A 93 -5.78 -1.26 -16.38
N LEU A 94 -5.20 -1.44 -15.20
CA LEU A 94 -5.93 -1.61 -13.93
C LEU A 94 -6.10 -0.28 -13.17
N HIS A 95 -6.38 0.79 -13.88
CA HIS A 95 -6.44 2.15 -13.33
C HIS A 95 -7.44 2.31 -12.18
N THR A 96 -8.62 1.72 -12.30
CA THR A 96 -9.69 1.83 -11.29
C THR A 96 -9.29 1.20 -9.95
N LEU A 97 -8.46 0.14 -9.98
CA LEU A 97 -7.99 -0.53 -8.77
C LEU A 97 -7.12 0.40 -7.91
N LEU A 98 -6.23 1.18 -8.53
CA LEU A 98 -5.34 2.11 -7.83
C LEU A 98 -6.08 3.24 -7.13
N ILE A 99 -7.21 3.70 -7.67
CA ILE A 99 -8.04 4.75 -7.06
C ILE A 99 -8.57 4.31 -5.68
N VAL A 100 -8.88 3.03 -5.54
CA VAL A 100 -9.37 2.48 -4.26
C VAL A 100 -8.20 2.10 -3.34
N LEU A 101 -7.16 1.49 -3.91
CA LEU A 101 -6.06 0.92 -3.14
C LEU A 101 -5.14 1.98 -2.52
N PHE A 102 -4.79 3.03 -3.26
CA PHE A 102 -3.83 4.03 -2.80
C PHE A 102 -4.30 4.86 -1.60
N PRO A 103 -5.58 5.30 -1.49
CA PRO A 103 -6.06 5.95 -0.27
C PRO A 103 -6.00 5.03 0.96
N LEU A 104 -6.30 3.73 0.77
CA LEU A 104 -6.21 2.74 1.85
C LEU A 104 -4.75 2.50 2.26
N ALA A 105 -3.83 2.46 1.30
CA ALA A 105 -2.39 2.37 1.57
C ALA A 105 -1.88 3.62 2.30
N ALA A 106 -2.32 4.82 1.91
CA ALA A 106 -1.99 6.07 2.60
C ALA A 106 -2.47 6.05 4.06
N LEU A 107 -3.72 5.64 4.28
CA LEU A 107 -4.27 5.51 5.62
C LEU A 107 -3.51 4.48 6.44
N SER A 108 -3.22 3.32 5.86
CA SER A 108 -2.55 2.21 6.54
C SER A 108 -1.15 2.58 7.04
N ILE A 109 -0.35 3.30 6.24
CA ILE A 109 1.00 3.71 6.66
C ILE A 109 0.95 4.80 7.76
N LEU A 110 0.01 5.73 7.68
CA LEU A 110 -0.17 6.73 8.73
C LEU A 110 -0.58 6.06 10.05
N VAL A 111 -1.58 5.18 10.01
CA VAL A 111 -2.01 4.45 11.22
C VAL A 111 -0.87 3.59 11.76
N ALA A 112 -0.15 2.85 10.91
CA ALA A 112 0.98 2.03 11.34
C ALA A 112 2.14 2.82 11.96
N THR A 113 2.30 4.09 11.57
CA THR A 113 3.37 4.95 12.08
C THR A 113 3.00 5.67 13.38
N PHE A 114 1.73 6.07 13.52
CA PHE A 114 1.30 6.93 14.63
C PHE A 114 0.41 6.24 15.67
N ALA A 115 -0.15 5.06 15.36
CA ALA A 115 -0.93 4.31 16.34
C ALA A 115 -0.01 3.64 17.38
N PRO A 116 -0.44 3.56 18.65
CA PRO A 116 0.32 2.87 19.68
C PRO A 116 0.44 1.39 19.35
N ASP A 117 1.62 0.84 19.54
CA ASP A 117 1.92 -0.56 19.29
C ASP A 117 2.49 -1.22 20.55
N THR A 118 1.75 -2.16 21.12
CA THR A 118 2.13 -2.92 22.31
C THR A 118 2.62 -4.33 21.99
N SER A 119 2.87 -4.62 20.72
CA SER A 119 3.28 -5.94 20.24
C SER A 119 4.74 -6.22 20.55
N ARG A 120 5.11 -7.53 20.53
CA ARG A 120 6.49 -7.95 20.75
C ARG A 120 7.42 -7.45 19.64
N PRO A 121 8.67 -7.07 19.98
CA PRO A 121 9.67 -6.71 18.99
C PRO A 121 9.89 -7.84 17.98
N MET A 122 10.11 -7.47 16.72
CA MET A 122 10.35 -8.42 15.64
C MET A 122 11.70 -9.14 15.79
N SER A 123 12.67 -8.51 16.47
CA SER A 123 13.98 -9.10 16.81
C SER A 123 13.90 -10.38 17.63
N ASP A 124 12.83 -10.56 18.40
CA ASP A 124 12.65 -11.68 19.30
C ASP A 124 12.01 -12.90 18.62
N LEU A 125 11.68 -12.78 17.33
CA LEU A 125 11.01 -13.82 16.58
C LEU A 125 11.98 -14.70 15.79
N PRO A 126 11.84 -16.04 15.85
CA PRO A 126 12.61 -16.94 15.00
C PRO A 126 12.42 -16.68 13.52
N ALA A 127 13.47 -16.88 12.72
CA ALA A 127 13.45 -16.66 11.27
C ALA A 127 12.31 -17.46 10.56
N GLY A 128 11.98 -18.65 11.07
CA GLY A 128 10.89 -19.46 10.54
C GLY A 128 9.52 -18.80 10.72
N ILE A 129 9.29 -18.10 11.84
CA ILE A 129 8.06 -17.34 12.06
C ILE A 129 8.02 -16.13 11.14
N LEU A 130 9.13 -15.41 10.99
CA LEU A 130 9.21 -14.25 10.09
C LEU A 130 8.92 -14.63 8.63
N SER A 131 9.50 -15.74 8.16
CA SER A 131 9.24 -16.22 6.80
C SER A 131 7.77 -16.64 6.60
N HIS A 132 7.18 -17.31 7.59
CA HIS A 132 5.77 -17.69 7.54
C HIS A 132 4.84 -16.47 7.52
N VAL A 133 5.10 -15.48 8.38
CA VAL A 133 4.32 -14.23 8.42
C VAL A 133 4.46 -13.47 7.09
N SER A 134 5.66 -13.37 6.54
CA SER A 134 5.88 -12.70 5.25
C SER A 134 5.14 -13.39 4.11
N ALA A 135 5.21 -14.71 4.03
CA ALA A 135 4.47 -15.50 3.04
C ALA A 135 2.95 -15.32 3.20
N SER A 136 2.46 -15.29 4.44
CA SER A 136 1.05 -15.05 4.74
C SER A 136 0.60 -13.66 4.30
N ILE A 137 1.38 -12.62 4.57
CA ILE A 137 1.08 -11.25 4.13
C ILE A 137 0.94 -11.19 2.61
N ILE A 138 1.87 -11.78 1.87
CA ILE A 138 1.83 -11.80 0.40
C ILE A 138 0.61 -12.58 -0.09
N SER A 139 0.32 -13.73 0.49
CA SER A 139 -0.82 -14.58 0.11
C SER A 139 -2.16 -13.86 0.34
N PHE A 140 -2.32 -13.24 1.49
CA PHE A 140 -3.52 -12.43 1.79
C PHE A 140 -3.63 -11.20 0.89
N ALA A 141 -2.51 -10.55 0.56
CA ALA A 141 -2.51 -9.43 -0.37
C ALA A 141 -3.01 -9.84 -1.76
N VAL A 142 -2.54 -10.96 -2.29
CA VAL A 142 -3.00 -11.50 -3.59
C VAL A 142 -4.48 -11.86 -3.54
N LEU A 143 -4.93 -12.54 -2.47
CA LEU A 143 -6.34 -12.91 -2.30
C LEU A 143 -7.24 -11.68 -2.22
N ALA A 144 -6.86 -10.68 -1.41
CA ALA A 144 -7.61 -9.43 -1.27
C ALA A 144 -7.69 -8.66 -2.60
N LEU A 145 -6.59 -8.62 -3.38
CA LEU A 145 -6.60 -8.04 -4.71
C LEU A 145 -7.55 -8.77 -5.67
N ALA A 146 -7.56 -10.10 -5.64
CA ALA A 146 -8.46 -10.89 -6.47
C ALA A 146 -9.95 -10.59 -6.14
N VAL A 147 -10.29 -10.51 -4.85
CA VAL A 147 -11.64 -10.15 -4.39
C VAL A 147 -11.99 -8.72 -4.83
N LEU A 148 -11.08 -7.75 -4.63
CA LEU A 148 -11.32 -6.36 -5.01
C LEU A 148 -11.52 -6.21 -6.52
N GLN A 149 -10.71 -6.88 -7.33
CA GLN A 149 -10.87 -6.89 -8.79
C GLN A 149 -12.19 -7.53 -9.21
N GLY A 150 -12.56 -8.68 -8.63
CA GLY A 150 -13.82 -9.34 -8.92
C GLY A 150 -15.03 -8.44 -8.61
N LEU A 151 -14.99 -7.73 -7.47
CA LEU A 151 -16.02 -6.77 -7.09
C LEU A 151 -16.11 -5.61 -8.09
N LEU A 152 -14.97 -5.00 -8.46
CA LEU A 152 -14.94 -3.91 -9.43
C LEU A 152 -15.49 -4.32 -10.79
N VAL A 153 -15.10 -5.48 -11.30
CA VAL A 153 -15.61 -6.02 -12.57
C VAL A 153 -17.11 -6.26 -12.50
N THR A 154 -17.61 -6.82 -11.40
CA THR A 154 -19.05 -7.04 -11.19
C THR A 154 -19.83 -5.73 -11.21
N LEU A 155 -19.35 -4.72 -10.48
CA LEU A 155 -20.00 -3.40 -10.45
C LEU A 155 -20.00 -2.72 -11.83
N GLN A 156 -18.92 -2.83 -12.58
CA GLN A 156 -18.81 -2.28 -13.94
C GLN A 156 -19.76 -2.99 -14.90
N SER A 157 -19.84 -4.31 -14.84
CA SER A 157 -20.73 -5.11 -15.71
C SER A 157 -22.21 -4.84 -15.42
N GLN A 158 -22.59 -4.59 -14.16
CA GLN A 158 -23.94 -4.21 -13.80
C GLN A 158 -24.35 -2.85 -14.39
N ARG A 159 -23.45 -1.88 -14.36
CA ARG A 159 -23.69 -0.55 -14.96
C ARG A 159 -23.89 -0.62 -16.47
N LEU A 160 -23.13 -1.46 -17.17
CA LEU A 160 -23.26 -1.64 -18.62
C LEU A 160 -24.55 -2.35 -19.04
N ARG A 161 -25.14 -3.16 -18.16
CA ARG A 161 -26.44 -3.84 -18.44
C ARG A 161 -27.66 -2.96 -18.23
N GLN A 162 -27.51 -1.81 -17.58
CA GLN A 162 -28.61 -0.89 -17.27
C GLN A 162 -28.76 0.22 -18.34
N HIS A 163 -27.86 0.27 -19.32
CA HIS A 163 -27.90 1.14 -20.50
C HIS A 163 -28.07 0.34 -21.77
#